data_f5d66486c473f8802b7f3d9ac4b4108d
#
_entry.id   f5d66486c473f8802b7f3d9ac4b4108d
#
_cell.length_a   1.000
_cell.length_b   1.000
_cell.length_c   1.000
_cell.angle_alpha   90.00
_cell.angle_beta   90.00
_cell.angle_gamma   90.00
#
_symmetry.space_group_name_H-M   'P 1'
#
loop_
_entity.id
_entity.type
_entity.pdbx_description
1 polymer ?
#
loop_
_entity_poly.entity_id
_entity_poly.type
_entity_poly.pdbx_seq_one_letter_code
_entity_poly.pdbx_strand_id
1 'polypeptide(L)'
;DMLGWYRTLQAEYGQTPYAKISDLDRFMMMNYYKSGDRDIYFVVNSSIERSMQTRLEFPAEVAAKQAWVWDAETGVRHMLDMRNGTLELCLTPAEAKFIVFEKDRGGQMLPAPAPRSANPIALNGIWDVRATHQVDKSTREFSLTDLVDLHSLPFPWLQSFAGTIEYTRTVVRCTYVRRSGQTP
;
A
#
# COMPACT_ATOMS: atom_id res chain seq x y z
N ASP A 1 -18.73 10.63 25.74
CA ASP A 1 -18.18 10.57 24.40
C ASP A 1 -16.68 10.88 24.44
N MET A 2 -15.85 9.90 24.06
CA MET A 2 -14.38 9.98 24.11
C MET A 2 -13.84 11.14 23.26
N LEU A 3 -14.48 11.42 22.15
CA LEU A 3 -14.10 12.52 21.25
C LEU A 3 -14.38 13.88 21.88
N GLY A 4 -15.50 14.03 22.57
CA GLY A 4 -15.85 15.23 23.34
C GLY A 4 -14.86 15.49 24.47
N TRP A 5 -14.51 14.46 25.22
CA TRP A 5 -13.49 14.53 26.26
C TRP A 5 -12.12 14.96 25.72
N TYR A 6 -11.69 14.37 24.60
CA TYR A 6 -10.43 14.72 23.95
C TYR A 6 -10.40 16.19 23.48
N ARG A 7 -11.51 16.69 22.88
CA ARG A 7 -11.64 18.10 22.49
C ARG A 7 -11.56 19.05 23.69
N THR A 8 -12.17 18.66 24.80
CA THR A 8 -12.10 19.45 26.04
C THR A 8 -10.67 19.51 26.57
N LEU A 9 -9.96 18.38 26.59
CA LEU A 9 -8.54 18.35 26.98
C LEU A 9 -7.66 19.19 26.09
N GLN A 10 -7.85 19.14 24.77
CA GLN A 10 -7.10 19.98 23.83
C GLN A 10 -7.33 21.48 24.09
N ALA A 11 -8.57 21.88 24.35
CA ALA A 11 -8.92 23.26 24.65
C ALA A 11 -8.34 23.72 26.00
N GLU A 12 -8.39 22.86 27.01
CA GLU A 12 -7.94 23.18 28.38
C GLU A 12 -6.41 23.25 28.50
N TYR A 13 -5.69 22.34 27.84
CA TYR A 13 -4.23 22.26 27.93
C TYR A 13 -3.50 22.91 26.73
N GLY A 14 -4.23 23.51 25.80
CA GLY A 14 -3.65 24.18 24.63
C GLY A 14 -2.84 23.29 23.72
N GLN A 15 -3.05 21.96 23.80
CA GLN A 15 -2.31 21.01 22.97
C GLN A 15 -2.88 20.99 21.56
N THR A 16 -2.00 21.20 20.59
CA THR A 16 -2.34 21.01 19.17
C THR A 16 -1.97 19.58 18.74
N PRO A 17 -2.83 18.91 17.96
CA PRO A 17 -2.48 17.60 17.42
C PRO A 17 -1.29 17.71 16.46
N TYR A 18 -0.47 16.68 16.41
CA TYR A 18 0.68 16.60 15.48
C TYR A 18 0.24 16.66 14.01
N ALA A 19 -0.96 16.20 13.71
CA ALA A 19 -1.66 16.44 12.45
C ALA A 19 -3.16 16.33 12.69
N LYS A 20 -3.95 17.06 11.88
CA LYS A 20 -5.42 16.90 11.86
C LYS A 20 -5.79 15.94 10.75
N ILE A 21 -6.70 15.03 11.04
CA ILE A 21 -7.23 14.04 10.11
C ILE A 21 -8.68 14.41 9.83
N SER A 22 -9.02 14.69 8.56
CA SER A 22 -10.37 15.15 8.20
C SER A 22 -11.41 14.05 8.26
N ASP A 23 -11.07 12.86 7.77
CA ASP A 23 -12.00 11.74 7.68
C ASP A 23 -11.47 10.59 8.54
N LEU A 24 -11.78 10.68 9.85
CA LEU A 24 -11.38 9.67 10.83
C LEU A 24 -12.18 8.38 10.60
N ASP A 25 -11.47 7.30 10.31
CA ASP A 25 -12.00 5.94 10.35
C ASP A 25 -11.39 5.18 11.53
N ARG A 26 -12.16 4.25 12.13
CA ARG A 26 -11.74 3.42 13.27
C ARG A 26 -10.53 2.53 12.98
N PHE A 27 -10.25 2.28 11.71
CA PHE A 27 -9.13 1.47 11.25
C PHE A 27 -7.90 2.31 10.87
N MET A 28 -8.02 3.64 10.98
CA MET A 28 -6.89 4.52 10.72
C MET A 28 -6.11 4.77 11.99
N MET A 29 -4.81 4.53 11.93
CA MET A 29 -3.88 4.80 13.01
C MET A 29 -2.76 5.69 12.50
N MET A 30 -2.29 6.58 13.36
CA MET A 30 -1.15 7.45 13.08
C MET A 30 -0.26 7.56 14.31
N ASN A 31 1.02 7.32 14.11
CA ASN A 31 2.06 7.60 15.09
C ASN A 31 2.94 8.73 14.58
N TYR A 32 3.41 9.56 15.50
CA TYR A 32 4.35 10.64 15.22
C TYR A 32 5.65 10.41 15.97
N TYR A 33 6.75 10.65 15.29
CA TYR A 33 8.09 10.59 15.86
C TYR A 33 8.96 11.73 15.32
N LYS A 34 9.73 12.37 16.17
CA LYS A 34 10.69 13.41 15.79
C LYS A 34 12.11 12.90 15.93
N SER A 35 12.90 13.02 14.86
CA SER A 35 14.32 12.63 14.83
C SER A 35 15.17 13.77 14.27
N GLY A 36 15.84 14.50 15.16
CA GLY A 36 16.55 15.71 14.79
C GLY A 36 15.59 16.76 14.20
N ASP A 37 15.85 17.17 12.97
CA ASP A 37 15.01 18.12 12.22
C ASP A 37 13.90 17.46 11.41
N ARG A 38 13.77 16.12 11.45
CA ARG A 38 12.75 15.36 10.75
C ARG A 38 11.51 15.16 11.59
N ASP A 39 10.36 15.33 10.96
CA ASP A 39 9.07 14.94 11.50
C ASP A 39 8.58 13.72 10.72
N ILE A 40 8.33 12.62 11.42
CA ILE A 40 8.01 11.32 10.83
C ILE A 40 6.63 10.91 11.28
N TYR A 41 5.74 10.66 10.33
CA TYR A 41 4.39 10.17 10.55
C TYR A 41 4.27 8.77 9.97
N PHE A 42 3.89 7.81 10.79
CA PHE A 42 3.57 6.47 10.35
C PHE A 42 2.05 6.34 10.31
N VAL A 43 1.50 6.25 9.11
CA VAL A 43 0.05 6.23 8.87
C VAL A 43 -0.35 4.88 8.35
N VAL A 44 -1.35 4.25 8.98
CA VAL A 44 -1.75 2.87 8.71
C VAL A 44 -3.26 2.80 8.48
N ASN A 45 -3.64 2.08 7.45
CA ASN A 45 -4.97 1.51 7.28
C ASN A 45 -4.97 0.06 7.78
N SER A 46 -5.50 -0.19 8.96
CA SER A 46 -5.58 -1.55 9.53
C SER A 46 -6.77 -2.37 9.04
N SER A 47 -7.63 -1.82 8.18
CA SER A 47 -8.68 -2.58 7.51
C SER A 47 -8.07 -3.48 6.43
N ILE A 48 -8.41 -4.76 6.44
CA ILE A 48 -8.01 -5.72 5.39
C ILE A 48 -8.95 -5.74 4.19
N GLU A 49 -10.07 -5.00 4.25
CA GLU A 49 -11.14 -5.05 3.25
C GLU A 49 -11.30 -3.74 2.48
N ARG A 50 -11.05 -2.60 3.12
CA ARG A 50 -11.41 -1.29 2.58
C ARG A 50 -10.20 -0.39 2.36
N SER A 51 -10.17 0.26 1.20
CA SER A 51 -9.28 1.41 0.98
C SER A 51 -9.83 2.63 1.71
N MET A 52 -8.93 3.50 2.13
CA MET A 52 -9.26 4.76 2.80
C MET A 52 -8.70 5.93 2.02
N GLN A 53 -9.51 6.97 1.93
CA GLN A 53 -9.06 8.30 1.50
C GLN A 53 -9.19 9.24 2.68
N THR A 54 -8.14 9.99 2.94
CA THR A 54 -8.13 10.97 4.03
C THR A 54 -7.28 12.16 3.66
N ARG A 55 -7.52 13.24 4.39
CA ARG A 55 -6.73 14.47 4.28
C ARG A 55 -6.04 14.73 5.62
N LEU A 56 -4.73 14.90 5.56
CA LEU A 56 -3.90 15.24 6.70
C LEU A 56 -3.49 16.71 6.60
N GLU A 57 -3.80 17.50 7.63
CA GLU A 57 -3.36 18.88 7.78
C GLU A 57 -2.26 18.93 8.83
N PHE A 58 -1.09 19.46 8.49
CA PHE A 58 0.08 19.49 9.36
C PHE A 58 0.28 20.91 9.94
N PRO A 59 0.92 21.01 11.12
CA PRO A 59 1.35 22.30 11.67
C PRO A 59 2.22 23.07 10.68
N ALA A 60 2.15 24.40 10.71
CA ALA A 60 2.82 25.26 9.72
C ALA A 60 4.35 25.02 9.66
N GLU A 61 4.98 24.79 10.81
CA GLU A 61 6.41 24.51 10.91
C GLU A 61 6.81 23.15 10.28
N VAL A 62 5.90 22.18 10.28
CA VAL A 62 6.09 20.87 9.60
C VAL A 62 5.83 21.05 8.12
N ALA A 63 4.72 21.69 7.76
CA ALA A 63 4.30 21.91 6.38
C ALA A 63 5.28 22.79 5.57
N ALA A 64 6.10 23.61 6.25
CA ALA A 64 7.18 24.38 5.63
C ALA A 64 8.34 23.54 5.13
N LYS A 65 8.43 22.26 5.51
CA LYS A 65 9.44 21.31 5.06
C LYS A 65 8.96 20.55 3.83
N GLN A 66 9.90 19.93 3.12
CA GLN A 66 9.56 19.02 2.02
C GLN A 66 8.97 17.72 2.56
N ALA A 67 7.81 17.35 2.05
CA ALA A 67 7.16 16.08 2.38
C ALA A 67 7.67 14.95 1.47
N TRP A 68 7.91 13.79 2.08
CA TRP A 68 8.37 12.58 1.41
C TRP A 68 7.50 11.39 1.83
N VAL A 69 7.30 10.45 0.92
CA VAL A 69 6.91 9.08 1.28
C VAL A 69 8.15 8.20 1.22
N TRP A 70 8.38 7.44 2.29
CA TRP A 70 9.48 6.50 2.37
C TRP A 70 8.94 5.07 2.28
N ASP A 71 9.55 4.29 1.41
CA ASP A 71 9.32 2.85 1.32
C ASP A 71 10.26 2.15 2.31
N ALA A 72 9.68 1.49 3.30
CA ALA A 72 10.45 0.82 4.37
C ALA A 72 11.17 -0.44 3.89
N GLU A 73 10.71 -1.08 2.82
CA GLU A 73 11.30 -2.31 2.30
C GLU A 73 12.52 -2.03 1.42
N THR A 74 12.39 -1.04 0.54
CA THR A 74 13.43 -0.73 -0.45
C THR A 74 14.34 0.43 -0.05
N GLY A 75 13.93 1.25 0.92
CA GLY A 75 14.59 2.49 1.28
C GLY A 75 14.41 3.61 0.24
N VAL A 76 13.64 3.38 -0.80
CA VAL A 76 13.34 4.40 -1.81
C VAL A 76 12.43 5.46 -1.22
N ARG A 77 12.64 6.71 -1.63
CA ARG A 77 11.84 7.84 -1.21
C ARG A 77 11.41 8.69 -2.40
N HIS A 78 10.19 9.17 -2.33
CA HIS A 78 9.62 10.08 -3.33
C HIS A 78 9.09 11.33 -2.66
N MET A 79 9.23 12.46 -3.34
CA MET A 79 8.62 13.73 -2.90
C MET A 79 7.11 13.64 -3.05
N LEU A 80 6.41 14.20 -2.06
CA LEU A 80 4.96 14.35 -2.10
C LEU A 80 4.59 15.79 -2.43
N ASP A 81 3.58 15.94 -3.25
CA ASP A 81 2.96 17.24 -3.49
C ASP A 81 1.98 17.58 -2.36
N MET A 82 2.21 18.70 -1.73
CA MET A 82 1.35 19.22 -0.67
C MET A 82 0.65 20.49 -1.13
N ARG A 83 -0.63 20.60 -0.82
CA ARG A 83 -1.41 21.78 -1.14
C ARG A 83 -1.80 22.52 0.13
N ASN A 84 -1.25 23.72 0.32
CA ASN A 84 -1.56 24.57 1.49
C ASN A 84 -1.41 23.86 2.85
N GLY A 85 -0.31 23.13 3.05
CA GLY A 85 -0.06 22.42 4.30
C GLY A 85 -0.87 21.12 4.46
N THR A 86 -1.55 20.69 3.42
CA THR A 86 -2.45 19.54 3.42
C THR A 86 -1.95 18.46 2.46
N LEU A 87 -2.00 17.22 2.89
CA LEU A 87 -1.71 16.03 2.08
C LEU A 87 -2.98 15.20 1.91
N GLU A 88 -3.36 14.94 0.67
CA GLU A 88 -4.36 13.91 0.37
C GLU A 88 -3.69 12.54 0.30
N LEU A 89 -4.20 11.60 1.06
CA LEU A 89 -3.63 10.28 1.21
C LEU A 89 -4.67 9.22 0.88
N CYS A 90 -4.30 8.31 -0.02
CA CYS A 90 -5.06 7.09 -0.26
C CYS A 90 -4.24 5.90 0.27
N LEU A 91 -4.86 5.09 1.11
CA LEU A 91 -4.31 3.86 1.66
C LEU A 91 -5.17 2.68 1.23
N THR A 92 -4.58 1.73 0.56
CA THR A 92 -5.23 0.45 0.25
C THR A 92 -5.41 -0.41 1.51
N PRO A 93 -6.16 -1.53 1.46
CA PRO A 93 -6.29 -2.43 2.60
C PRO A 93 -4.93 -2.87 3.13
N ALA A 94 -4.77 -2.86 4.46
CA ALA A 94 -3.57 -3.24 5.19
C ALA A 94 -2.29 -2.45 4.77
N GLU A 95 -2.45 -1.26 4.21
CA GLU A 95 -1.33 -0.44 3.78
C GLU A 95 -0.85 0.50 4.89
N ALA A 96 0.47 0.63 5.00
CA ALA A 96 1.13 1.61 5.86
C ALA A 96 2.08 2.48 5.04
N LYS A 97 2.19 3.75 5.43
CA LYS A 97 3.11 4.71 4.80
C LYS A 97 3.88 5.49 5.84
N PHE A 98 5.17 5.69 5.59
CA PHE A 98 5.96 6.68 6.28
C PHE A 98 5.92 7.99 5.50
N ILE A 99 5.34 9.02 6.12
CA ILE A 99 5.37 10.39 5.62
C ILE A 99 6.43 11.13 6.43
N VAL A 100 7.47 11.59 5.76
CA VAL A 100 8.61 12.22 6.40
C VAL A 100 8.76 13.65 5.92
N PHE A 101 8.88 14.58 6.84
CA PHE A 101 9.14 15.98 6.57
C PHE A 101 10.60 16.29 6.93
N GLU A 102 11.36 16.72 5.97
CA GLU A 102 12.76 17.13 6.16
C GLU A 102 13.08 18.30 5.22
N LYS A 103 14.28 18.90 5.39
CA LYS A 103 14.76 19.94 4.47
C LYS A 103 14.78 19.37 3.05
N ASP A 104 14.45 20.23 2.09
CA ASP A 104 14.51 19.86 0.68
C ASP A 104 15.94 19.46 0.29
N ARG A 105 16.07 18.28 -0.29
CA ARG A 105 17.32 17.73 -0.80
C ARG A 105 17.25 17.42 -2.28
N GLY A 106 16.14 17.83 -2.92
CA GLY A 106 15.81 17.40 -4.26
C GLY A 106 15.52 15.91 -4.34
N GLY A 107 14.69 15.51 -5.26
CA GLY A 107 14.30 14.11 -5.46
C GLY A 107 13.28 13.96 -6.57
N GLN A 108 12.86 12.73 -6.78
CA GLN A 108 11.80 12.42 -7.73
C GLN A 108 10.45 12.52 -7.05
N MET A 109 9.48 13.11 -7.73
CA MET A 109 8.10 13.09 -7.29
C MET A 109 7.56 11.65 -7.27
N LEU A 110 6.64 11.38 -6.35
CA LEU A 110 5.92 10.12 -6.35
C LEU A 110 5.20 9.97 -7.70
N PRO A 111 5.49 8.90 -8.44
CA PRO A 111 4.85 8.69 -9.74
C PRO A 111 3.34 8.53 -9.54
N ALA A 112 2.57 9.10 -10.48
CA ALA A 112 1.14 8.85 -10.49
C ALA A 112 0.88 7.34 -10.63
N PRO A 113 -0.15 6.80 -9.95
CA PRO A 113 -0.53 5.41 -10.12
C PRO A 113 -0.74 5.11 -11.60
N ALA A 114 -0.15 4.01 -12.08
CA ALA A 114 -0.38 3.59 -13.45
C ALA A 114 -1.88 3.35 -13.68
N PRO A 115 -2.46 3.86 -14.78
CA PRO A 115 -3.86 3.61 -15.08
C PRO A 115 -4.08 2.10 -15.19
N ARG A 116 -5.08 1.59 -14.49
CA ARG A 116 -5.48 0.19 -14.63
C ARG A 116 -5.94 -0.02 -16.08
N SER A 117 -5.50 -1.11 -16.70
CA SER A 117 -5.98 -1.48 -18.03
C SER A 117 -7.51 -1.63 -17.98
N ALA A 118 -8.20 -0.97 -18.92
CA ALA A 118 -9.64 -1.12 -19.06
C ALA A 118 -10.05 -2.53 -19.55
N ASN A 119 -9.10 -3.28 -20.10
CA ASN A 119 -9.31 -4.61 -20.64
C ASN A 119 -8.48 -5.64 -19.85
N PRO A 120 -9.00 -6.21 -18.78
CA PRO A 120 -8.32 -7.25 -18.04
C PRO A 120 -8.16 -8.49 -18.95
N ILE A 121 -6.97 -9.07 -18.93
CA ILE A 121 -6.72 -10.37 -19.59
C ILE A 121 -7.07 -11.45 -18.59
N ALA A 122 -8.06 -12.28 -18.95
CA ALA A 122 -8.40 -13.46 -18.14
C ALA A 122 -7.26 -14.48 -18.25
N LEU A 123 -6.68 -14.83 -17.11
CA LEU A 123 -5.67 -15.87 -17.01
C LEU A 123 -6.35 -17.22 -16.69
N ASN A 124 -7.09 -17.78 -17.67
CA ASN A 124 -7.78 -19.07 -17.53
C ASN A 124 -6.86 -20.22 -17.97
N GLY A 125 -6.90 -21.36 -17.29
CA GLY A 125 -6.20 -22.59 -17.64
C GLY A 125 -5.30 -23.11 -16.52
N ILE A 126 -4.47 -24.09 -16.82
CA ILE A 126 -3.67 -24.82 -15.84
C ILE A 126 -2.55 -23.95 -15.27
N TRP A 127 -2.45 -23.97 -13.95
CA TRP A 127 -1.36 -23.38 -13.17
C TRP A 127 -0.51 -24.48 -12.60
N ASP A 128 0.79 -24.44 -12.81
CA ASP A 128 1.74 -25.29 -12.12
C ASP A 128 2.11 -24.65 -10.80
N VAL A 129 1.93 -25.39 -9.72
CA VAL A 129 2.13 -24.92 -8.35
C VAL A 129 3.29 -25.68 -7.72
N ARG A 130 4.24 -24.93 -7.19
CA ARG A 130 5.37 -25.47 -6.43
C ARG A 130 5.31 -24.93 -5.01
N ALA A 131 5.18 -25.81 -4.03
CA ALA A 131 5.18 -25.48 -2.61
C ALA A 131 6.50 -25.92 -1.97
N THR A 132 7.28 -24.98 -1.45
CA THR A 132 8.56 -25.23 -0.76
C THR A 132 8.40 -24.94 0.72
N HIS A 133 8.54 -25.96 1.55
CA HIS A 133 8.39 -25.83 3.00
C HIS A 133 9.56 -25.04 3.62
N GLN A 134 9.25 -24.14 4.57
CA GLN A 134 10.22 -23.19 5.08
C GLN A 134 11.35 -23.82 5.90
N VAL A 135 11.07 -24.87 6.64
CA VAL A 135 12.04 -25.48 7.58
C VAL A 135 12.91 -26.51 6.89
N ASP A 136 12.32 -27.57 6.35
CA ASP A 136 13.05 -28.71 5.79
C ASP A 136 13.37 -28.57 4.29
N LYS A 137 12.89 -27.47 3.67
CA LYS A 137 13.07 -27.17 2.25
C LYS A 137 12.52 -28.24 1.29
N SER A 138 11.69 -29.15 1.80
CA SER A 138 11.00 -30.11 0.94
C SER A 138 10.07 -29.40 -0.05
N THR A 139 10.00 -29.93 -1.27
CA THR A 139 9.21 -29.34 -2.35
C THR A 139 8.13 -30.31 -2.80
N ARG A 140 6.93 -29.79 -3.04
CA ARG A 140 5.82 -30.54 -3.64
C ARG A 140 5.27 -29.77 -4.82
N GLU A 141 4.92 -30.50 -5.88
CA GLU A 141 4.41 -29.92 -7.13
C GLU A 141 3.03 -30.53 -7.43
N PHE A 142 2.13 -29.69 -7.89
CA PHE A 142 0.78 -30.07 -8.32
C PHE A 142 0.25 -29.03 -9.29
N SER A 143 -0.87 -29.32 -9.95
CA SER A 143 -1.47 -28.40 -10.91
C SER A 143 -2.89 -28.04 -10.47
N LEU A 144 -3.32 -26.80 -10.77
CA LEU A 144 -4.66 -26.28 -10.53
C LEU A 144 -5.29 -25.78 -11.83
N THR A 145 -6.55 -26.04 -12.03
CA THR A 145 -7.32 -25.46 -13.15
C THR A 145 -7.73 -24.02 -12.89
N ASP A 146 -7.91 -23.67 -11.62
CA ASP A 146 -8.27 -22.34 -11.15
C ASP A 146 -7.49 -21.98 -9.89
N LEU A 147 -7.27 -20.69 -9.67
CA LEU A 147 -6.73 -20.20 -8.40
C LEU A 147 -7.84 -20.26 -7.34
N VAL A 148 -7.66 -21.12 -6.36
CA VAL A 148 -8.59 -21.36 -5.26
C VAL A 148 -7.91 -21.16 -3.92
N ASP A 149 -8.70 -21.03 -2.86
CA ASP A 149 -8.16 -21.10 -1.51
C ASP A 149 -7.53 -22.48 -1.29
N LEU A 150 -6.23 -22.51 -1.05
CA LEU A 150 -5.47 -23.76 -0.88
C LEU A 150 -5.96 -24.57 0.32
N HIS A 151 -6.56 -23.95 1.32
CA HIS A 151 -7.20 -24.64 2.45
C HIS A 151 -8.40 -25.49 2.03
N SER A 152 -9.05 -25.13 0.92
CA SER A 152 -10.18 -25.90 0.38
C SER A 152 -9.76 -27.16 -0.38
N LEU A 153 -8.47 -27.31 -0.69
CA LEU A 153 -7.96 -28.46 -1.42
C LEU A 153 -7.88 -29.72 -0.54
N PRO A 154 -8.12 -30.90 -1.10
CA PRO A 154 -8.11 -32.18 -0.36
C PRO A 154 -6.70 -32.69 -0.04
N PHE A 155 -5.79 -31.77 0.30
CA PHE A 155 -4.42 -32.10 0.65
C PHE A 155 -4.17 -31.81 2.13
N PRO A 156 -4.14 -32.85 3.01
CA PRO A 156 -3.97 -32.64 4.45
C PRO A 156 -2.71 -31.83 4.82
N TRP A 157 -1.64 -31.95 4.05
CA TRP A 157 -0.39 -31.24 4.28
C TRP A 157 -0.50 -29.70 4.06
N LEU A 158 -1.47 -29.24 3.26
CA LEU A 158 -1.71 -27.81 3.07
C LEU A 158 -2.36 -27.15 4.30
N GLN A 159 -3.05 -27.90 5.14
CA GLN A 159 -3.72 -27.39 6.33
C GLN A 159 -2.76 -26.75 7.36
N SER A 160 -1.52 -27.24 7.38
CA SER A 160 -0.47 -26.75 8.28
C SER A 160 0.80 -26.32 7.52
N PHE A 161 0.67 -26.04 6.23
CA PHE A 161 1.82 -25.68 5.41
C PHE A 161 2.33 -24.27 5.79
N ALA A 162 3.65 -24.20 5.99
CA ALA A 162 4.36 -22.94 6.20
C ALA A 162 5.55 -22.88 5.24
N GLY A 163 5.50 -21.97 4.27
CA GLY A 163 6.54 -21.89 3.25
C GLY A 163 6.19 -20.95 2.11
N THR A 164 6.89 -21.14 1.01
CA THR A 164 6.69 -20.37 -0.22
C THR A 164 5.90 -21.20 -1.22
N ILE A 165 4.91 -20.59 -1.85
CA ILE A 165 4.13 -21.20 -2.93
C ILE A 165 4.31 -20.36 -4.18
N GLU A 166 4.82 -21.00 -5.22
CA GLU A 166 5.03 -20.41 -6.54
C GLU A 166 3.96 -20.91 -7.49
N TYR A 167 3.31 -20.01 -8.19
CA TYR A 167 2.35 -20.30 -9.24
C TYR A 167 2.96 -19.91 -10.58
N THR A 168 3.10 -20.88 -11.47
CA THR A 168 3.67 -20.65 -12.80
C THR A 168 2.65 -20.96 -13.88
N ARG A 169 2.61 -20.11 -14.91
CA ARG A 169 1.77 -20.32 -16.07
C ARG A 169 2.37 -19.70 -17.32
N THR A 170 2.28 -20.40 -18.42
CA THR A 170 2.62 -19.86 -19.73
C THR A 170 1.44 -19.12 -20.34
N VAL A 171 1.62 -17.85 -20.64
CA VAL A 171 0.61 -17.00 -21.31
C VAL A 171 1.10 -16.69 -22.73
N VAL A 172 0.34 -17.12 -23.73
CA VAL A 172 0.61 -16.77 -25.11
C VAL A 172 -0.08 -15.43 -25.40
N ARG A 173 0.72 -14.39 -25.62
CA ARG A 173 0.22 -13.08 -26.06
C ARG A 173 0.08 -13.07 -27.59
N CYS A 174 -1.14 -13.17 -28.12
CA CYS A 174 -1.39 -12.90 -29.53
C CYS A 174 -1.30 -11.39 -29.78
N THR A 175 -0.19 -10.94 -30.35
CA THR A 175 -0.06 -9.58 -30.84
C THR A 175 -0.68 -9.52 -32.24
N TYR A 176 -1.88 -8.95 -32.37
CA TYR A 176 -2.48 -8.70 -33.66
C TYR A 176 -1.73 -7.54 -34.33
N VAL A 177 -0.83 -7.85 -35.24
CA VAL A 177 -0.22 -6.84 -36.10
C VAL A 177 -1.25 -6.46 -37.13
N ARG A 178 -1.89 -5.31 -36.97
CA ARG A 178 -2.74 -4.71 -38.00
C ARG A 178 -1.81 -4.36 -39.17
N ARG A 179 -1.85 -5.15 -40.24
CA ARG A 179 -1.23 -4.74 -41.50
C ARG A 179 -2.00 -3.53 -42.03
N SER A 180 -1.44 -2.35 -41.89
CA SER A 180 -1.88 -1.17 -42.59
C SER A 180 -1.43 -1.33 -44.05
N GLY A 181 -2.37 -1.42 -44.98
CA GLY A 181 -2.06 -1.29 -46.40
C GLY A 181 -2.83 -2.24 -47.25
N GLN A 182 -3.96 -1.77 -47.76
CA GLN A 182 -4.26 -1.60 -49.18
C GLN A 182 -5.69 -1.10 -49.31
N THR A 183 -5.79 0.12 -49.75
CA THR A 183 -7.02 0.68 -50.32
C THR A 183 -7.01 0.32 -51.82
N PRO A 184 -8.14 -0.08 -52.41
CA PRO A 184 -8.28 -0.23 -53.87
C PRO A 184 -8.31 1.12 -54.56
#